data_e76650f5208fa6ddf00df7af8425e616
#
_entry.id   e76650f5208fa6ddf00df7af8425e616
#
_cell.length_a   1.000
_cell.length_b   1.000
_cell.length_c   1.000
_cell.angle_alpha   90.00
_cell.angle_beta   90.00
_cell.angle_gamma   90.00
#
_symmetry.space_group_name_H-M   'P 1'
#
loop_
_entity.id
_entity.type
_entity.pdbx_description
1 polymer ?
#
loop_
_entity_poly.entity_id
_entity_poly.type
_entity_poly.pdbx_seq_one_letter_code
_entity_poly.pdbx_strand_id
1 'polypeptide(L)'
;LEWNVKITSQDQPSTMAKMEATFESYWNSSEFETYQEGDSKKLQEAIYRERYKDDPNFNNFGTNPYIMEIQPYPYQQAILDKLAAERKIHHRYKNLVVAATGTGKTVVAALDYRRFCQKFGHERKPRLLFVAHREELLQQSLATFRSVMRDPTFGSLLVGRENHPETIDQLFASIQSFQSKDFTKHVPDKNYYDFIIIDEFHHAAAPSYQSLLSYYEPKILLGMTAIPERMDGKSVLPY
;
A
#
# COMPACT_ATOMS: atom_id res chain seq x y z
N LEU A 1 -14.74 9.18 -6.12
CA LEU A 1 -15.10 10.55 -6.49
C LEU A 1 -14.46 11.46 -5.45
N GLU A 2 -13.34 12.10 -5.80
CA GLU A 2 -12.77 13.19 -5.01
C GLU A 2 -13.51 14.45 -5.38
N TRP A 3 -14.18 15.08 -4.41
CA TRP A 3 -14.81 16.36 -4.57
C TRP A 3 -13.82 17.44 -4.17
N ASN A 4 -13.22 18.10 -5.13
CA ASN A 4 -12.44 19.30 -4.91
C ASN A 4 -13.35 20.51 -5.05
N VAL A 5 -13.67 21.16 -3.94
CA VAL A 5 -14.43 22.42 -3.93
C VAL A 5 -13.45 23.56 -3.92
N LYS A 6 -13.46 24.39 -4.98
CA LYS A 6 -12.70 25.64 -5.04
C LYS A 6 -13.59 26.77 -4.51
N ILE A 7 -13.19 27.39 -3.41
CA ILE A 7 -13.85 28.56 -2.85
C ILE A 7 -12.93 29.76 -3.10
N THR A 8 -13.48 30.83 -3.65
CA THR A 8 -12.73 32.07 -3.88
C THR A 8 -13.33 33.22 -3.09
N SER A 9 -12.52 34.24 -2.77
CA SER A 9 -12.97 35.45 -2.11
C SER A 9 -13.99 36.25 -2.94
N GLN A 10 -14.03 36.05 -4.26
CA GLN A 10 -14.99 36.68 -5.17
C GLN A 10 -16.35 35.97 -5.15
N ASP A 11 -16.36 34.63 -5.09
CA ASP A 11 -17.59 33.85 -5.16
C ASP A 11 -18.28 33.73 -3.79
N GLN A 12 -17.51 33.58 -2.72
CA GLN A 12 -18.02 33.39 -1.37
C GLN A 12 -17.19 34.18 -0.31
N PRO A 13 -17.23 35.51 -0.32
CA PRO A 13 -16.41 36.34 0.55
C PRO A 13 -16.65 36.09 2.05
N SER A 14 -17.90 35.85 2.44
CA SER A 14 -18.26 35.56 3.84
C SER A 14 -17.71 34.21 4.34
N THR A 15 -17.64 33.21 3.47
CA THR A 15 -17.07 31.90 3.80
C THR A 15 -15.56 31.99 3.94
N MET A 16 -14.90 32.72 3.03
CA MET A 16 -13.46 32.96 3.11
C MET A 16 -13.08 33.73 4.38
N ALA A 17 -13.80 34.81 4.70
CA ALA A 17 -13.56 35.58 5.92
C ALA A 17 -13.73 34.72 7.20
N LYS A 18 -14.71 33.81 7.24
CA LYS A 18 -14.86 32.88 8.36
C LYS A 18 -13.71 31.88 8.43
N MET A 19 -13.26 31.35 7.30
CA MET A 19 -12.12 30.44 7.27
C MET A 19 -10.83 31.12 7.72
N GLU A 20 -10.58 32.35 7.26
CA GLU A 20 -9.45 33.17 7.70
C GLU A 20 -9.50 33.46 9.20
N ALA A 21 -10.64 33.92 9.71
CA ALA A 21 -10.82 34.19 11.13
C ALA A 21 -10.63 32.92 11.99
N THR A 22 -11.10 31.77 11.52
CA THR A 22 -10.90 30.50 12.20
C THR A 22 -9.43 30.08 12.18
N PHE A 23 -8.77 30.22 11.03
CA PHE A 23 -7.34 29.94 10.90
C PHE A 23 -6.51 30.82 11.83
N GLU A 24 -6.73 32.15 11.80
CA GLU A 24 -6.05 33.10 12.68
C GLU A 24 -6.29 32.81 14.16
N SER A 25 -7.52 32.41 14.52
CA SER A 25 -7.83 31.99 15.89
C SER A 25 -7.03 30.79 16.34
N TYR A 26 -6.89 29.78 15.48
CA TYR A 26 -6.06 28.61 15.79
C TYR A 26 -4.57 28.92 15.75
N TRP A 27 -4.12 29.68 14.74
CA TRP A 27 -2.71 30.04 14.56
C TRP A 27 -2.14 30.83 15.73
N ASN A 28 -2.94 31.71 16.31
CA ASN A 28 -2.57 32.54 17.43
C ASN A 28 -2.98 31.97 18.79
N SER A 29 -3.53 30.75 18.83
CA SER A 29 -3.91 30.13 20.08
C SER A 29 -2.67 29.66 20.85
N SER A 30 -2.63 29.97 22.16
CA SER A 30 -1.58 29.49 23.06
C SER A 30 -1.60 27.98 23.30
N GLU A 31 -2.62 27.28 22.81
CA GLU A 31 -2.70 25.82 22.87
C GLU A 31 -1.85 25.14 21.78
N PHE A 32 -1.41 25.91 20.76
CA PHE A 32 -0.58 25.38 19.68
C PHE A 32 0.84 25.93 19.78
N GLU A 33 1.80 25.05 19.77
CA GLU A 33 3.23 25.39 19.71
C GLU A 33 3.73 25.31 18.28
N THR A 34 4.66 26.20 17.91
CA THR A 34 5.31 26.14 16.61
C THR A 34 6.15 24.87 16.49
N TYR A 35 5.89 24.04 15.49
CA TYR A 35 6.65 22.82 15.24
C TYR A 35 8.12 23.12 14.98
N GLN A 36 9.00 22.48 15.71
CA GLN A 36 10.44 22.50 15.54
C GLN A 36 10.94 21.16 15.01
N GLU A 37 12.05 21.13 14.30
CA GLU A 37 12.60 19.90 13.73
C GLU A 37 12.87 18.81 14.77
N GLY A 38 13.16 19.19 16.02
CA GLY A 38 13.31 18.29 17.17
C GLY A 38 11.99 17.71 17.73
N ASP A 39 10.83 18.23 17.34
CA ASP A 39 9.53 17.83 17.87
C ASP A 39 8.94 16.61 17.17
N SER A 40 9.56 16.15 16.09
CA SER A 40 9.13 14.97 15.34
C SER A 40 8.90 13.75 16.24
N LYS A 41 9.79 13.54 17.21
CA LYS A 41 9.71 12.45 18.17
C LYS A 41 8.55 12.64 19.14
N LYS A 42 8.34 13.84 19.67
CA LYS A 42 7.22 14.18 20.55
C LYS A 42 5.87 14.02 19.83
N LEU A 43 5.81 14.49 18.57
CA LEU A 43 4.60 14.35 17.76
C LEU A 43 4.28 12.88 17.49
N GLN A 44 5.28 12.07 17.14
CA GLN A 44 5.11 10.63 16.97
C GLN A 44 4.62 9.98 18.26
N GLU A 45 5.23 10.28 19.40
CA GLU A 45 4.82 9.75 20.70
C GLU A 45 3.38 10.17 21.07
N ALA A 46 2.99 11.41 20.79
CA ALA A 46 1.63 11.90 21.05
C ALA A 46 0.59 11.18 20.17
N ILE A 47 0.88 11.04 18.87
CA ILE A 47 0.04 10.29 17.93
C ILE A 47 -0.08 8.82 18.39
N TYR A 48 1.01 8.23 18.84
CA TYR A 48 1.03 6.87 19.36
C TYR A 48 0.17 6.73 20.60
N ARG A 49 0.34 7.61 21.59
CA ARG A 49 -0.45 7.57 22.83
C ARG A 49 -1.95 7.66 22.56
N GLU A 50 -2.38 8.58 21.69
CA GLU A 50 -3.80 8.76 21.39
C GLU A 50 -4.37 7.58 20.60
N ARG A 51 -3.59 6.99 19.70
CA ARG A 51 -4.03 5.87 18.85
C ARG A 51 -4.18 4.55 19.60
N TYR A 52 -3.43 4.39 20.70
CA TYR A 52 -3.33 3.12 21.43
C TYR A 52 -3.57 3.26 22.93
N LYS A 53 -4.21 4.35 23.36
CA LYS A 53 -4.48 4.59 24.79
C LYS A 53 -5.32 3.48 25.45
N ASP A 54 -6.10 2.77 24.66
CA ASP A 54 -6.96 1.66 25.11
C ASP A 54 -6.30 0.27 24.95
N ASP A 55 -5.04 0.19 24.49
CA ASP A 55 -4.31 -1.08 24.39
C ASP A 55 -3.61 -1.42 25.73
N PRO A 56 -4.01 -2.51 26.42
CA PRO A 56 -3.42 -2.89 27.70
C PRO A 56 -1.92 -3.22 27.63
N ASN A 57 -1.38 -3.47 26.43
CA ASN A 57 0.03 -3.77 26.23
C ASN A 57 0.88 -2.52 25.87
N PHE A 58 0.26 -1.36 25.74
CA PHE A 58 0.92 -0.13 25.27
C PHE A 58 2.13 0.28 26.14
N ASN A 59 2.07 0.07 27.45
CA ASN A 59 3.10 0.50 28.40
C ASN A 59 4.41 -0.31 28.35
N ASN A 60 4.45 -1.42 27.62
CA ASN A 60 5.60 -2.33 27.59
C ASN A 60 6.49 -2.17 26.34
N PHE A 61 6.13 -1.30 25.41
CA PHE A 61 6.85 -1.20 24.14
C PHE A 61 7.63 0.13 24.03
N GLY A 62 8.94 0.01 23.97
CA GLY A 62 9.81 1.13 23.60
C GLY A 62 9.48 1.67 22.19
N THR A 63 9.97 2.85 21.90
CA THR A 63 9.67 3.72 20.73
C THR A 63 10.06 3.15 19.34
N ASN A 64 10.06 1.84 19.15
CA ASN A 64 10.38 1.24 17.84
C ASN A 64 9.08 1.08 17.02
N PRO A 65 8.88 1.83 15.93
CA PRO A 65 7.65 1.80 15.11
C PRO A 65 7.35 0.43 14.48
N TYR A 66 8.33 -0.47 14.42
CA TYR A 66 8.17 -1.82 13.89
C TYR A 66 7.61 -2.82 14.93
N ILE A 67 7.48 -2.42 16.19
CA ILE A 67 6.99 -3.30 17.27
C ILE A 67 5.47 -3.32 17.33
N MET A 68 4.80 -2.27 16.87
CA MET A 68 3.35 -2.15 16.96
C MET A 68 2.63 -2.94 15.87
N GLU A 69 1.62 -3.69 16.27
CA GLU A 69 0.80 -4.44 15.33
C GLU A 69 -0.17 -3.52 14.59
N ILE A 70 -0.02 -3.44 13.27
CA ILE A 70 -0.99 -2.74 12.43
C ILE A 70 -2.24 -3.61 12.37
N GLN A 71 -3.32 -3.13 13.01
CA GLN A 71 -4.63 -3.75 12.97
C GLN A 71 -5.46 -3.18 11.82
N PRO A 72 -6.19 -4.02 11.08
CA PRO A 72 -7.06 -3.54 10.03
C PRO A 72 -8.27 -2.78 10.61
N TYR A 73 -8.65 -1.69 9.99
CA TYR A 73 -9.95 -1.08 10.26
C TYR A 73 -11.10 -2.04 9.90
N PRO A 74 -12.31 -1.88 10.47
CA PRO A 74 -13.43 -2.80 10.21
C PRO A 74 -13.72 -3.03 8.73
N TYR A 75 -13.67 -2.00 7.89
CA TYR A 75 -13.88 -2.13 6.45
C TYR A 75 -12.72 -2.86 5.74
N GLN A 76 -11.47 -2.68 6.21
CA GLN A 76 -10.31 -3.42 5.70
C GLN A 76 -10.38 -4.89 6.10
N GLN A 77 -10.82 -5.16 7.34
CA GLN A 77 -11.06 -6.52 7.80
C GLN A 77 -12.13 -7.21 6.93
N ALA A 78 -13.23 -6.53 6.60
CA ALA A 78 -14.26 -7.06 5.72
C ALA A 78 -13.73 -7.39 4.31
N ILE A 79 -12.82 -6.57 3.77
CA ILE A 79 -12.14 -6.88 2.49
C ILE A 79 -11.27 -8.14 2.62
N LEU A 80 -10.46 -8.23 3.68
CA LEU A 80 -9.60 -9.39 3.95
C LEU A 80 -10.40 -10.68 4.11
N ASP A 81 -11.56 -10.62 4.75
CA ASP A 81 -12.43 -11.78 4.95
C ASP A 81 -13.09 -12.21 3.63
N LYS A 82 -13.48 -11.26 2.76
CA LYS A 82 -13.93 -11.57 1.41
C LYS A 82 -12.84 -12.23 0.56
N LEU A 83 -11.61 -11.72 0.59
CA LEU A 83 -10.47 -12.35 -0.10
C LEU A 83 -10.23 -13.79 0.38
N ALA A 84 -10.30 -13.99 1.70
CA ALA A 84 -10.16 -15.33 2.28
C ALA A 84 -11.29 -16.27 1.86
N ALA A 85 -12.53 -15.78 1.81
CA ALA A 85 -13.70 -16.56 1.37
C ALA A 85 -13.60 -16.93 -0.12
N GLU A 86 -13.23 -15.99 -1.00
CA GLU A 86 -13.03 -16.25 -2.43
C GLU A 86 -12.02 -17.38 -2.67
N ARG A 87 -10.92 -17.39 -1.93
CA ARG A 87 -9.88 -18.40 -2.06
C ARG A 87 -10.26 -19.74 -1.43
N LYS A 88 -10.89 -19.72 -0.23
CA LYS A 88 -11.20 -20.94 0.52
C LYS A 88 -12.44 -21.66 -0.02
N ILE A 89 -13.48 -20.91 -0.41
CA ILE A 89 -14.79 -21.45 -0.79
C ILE A 89 -14.88 -21.62 -2.32
N HIS A 90 -14.42 -20.61 -3.06
CA HIS A 90 -14.59 -20.57 -4.52
C HIS A 90 -13.33 -20.97 -5.29
N HIS A 91 -12.21 -21.24 -4.59
CA HIS A 91 -10.90 -21.59 -5.18
C HIS A 91 -10.40 -20.57 -6.21
N ARG A 92 -10.76 -19.27 -6.00
CA ARG A 92 -10.36 -18.17 -6.86
C ARG A 92 -9.15 -17.45 -6.25
N TYR A 93 -8.00 -17.59 -6.88
CA TYR A 93 -6.72 -17.06 -6.41
C TYR A 93 -6.27 -15.79 -7.16
N LYS A 94 -7.01 -15.38 -8.18
CA LYS A 94 -6.86 -14.09 -8.84
C LYS A 94 -7.98 -13.17 -8.32
N ASN A 95 -7.61 -12.14 -7.59
CA ASN A 95 -8.55 -11.27 -6.90
C ASN A 95 -8.31 -9.80 -7.25
N LEU A 96 -9.36 -9.01 -7.29
CA LEU A 96 -9.30 -7.57 -7.48
C LEU A 96 -9.93 -6.85 -6.29
N VAL A 97 -9.16 -5.93 -5.69
CA VAL A 97 -9.66 -5.02 -4.65
C VAL A 97 -9.92 -3.66 -5.28
N VAL A 98 -11.18 -3.27 -5.33
CA VAL A 98 -11.61 -1.94 -5.77
C VAL A 98 -11.97 -1.13 -4.53
N ALA A 99 -11.19 -0.09 -4.24
CA ALA A 99 -11.42 0.78 -3.10
C ALA A 99 -10.83 2.18 -3.37
N ALA A 100 -11.47 3.23 -2.88
CA ALA A 100 -11.07 4.61 -3.12
C ALA A 100 -9.61 4.88 -2.72
N THR A 101 -9.01 5.92 -3.28
CA THR A 101 -7.68 6.40 -2.87
C THR A 101 -7.71 6.78 -1.39
N GLY A 102 -6.62 6.54 -0.67
CA GLY A 102 -6.52 6.85 0.77
C GLY A 102 -7.20 5.84 1.72
N THR A 103 -7.92 4.83 1.23
CA THR A 103 -8.53 3.79 2.07
C THR A 103 -7.54 2.76 2.62
N GLY A 104 -6.24 2.89 2.32
CA GLY A 104 -5.22 1.95 2.77
C GLY A 104 -5.23 0.61 2.03
N LYS A 105 -5.48 0.61 0.71
CA LYS A 105 -5.37 -0.60 -0.14
C LYS A 105 -4.04 -1.33 0.06
N THR A 106 -2.94 -0.59 0.15
CA THR A 106 -1.60 -1.15 0.40
C THR A 106 -1.50 -1.85 1.76
N VAL A 107 -2.17 -1.32 2.79
CA VAL A 107 -2.25 -1.96 4.12
C VAL A 107 -3.03 -3.28 4.01
N VAL A 108 -4.15 -3.29 3.29
CA VAL A 108 -4.92 -4.53 3.04
C VAL A 108 -4.06 -5.56 2.32
N ALA A 109 -3.34 -5.15 1.27
CA ALA A 109 -2.45 -6.06 0.53
C ALA A 109 -1.31 -6.61 1.40
N ALA A 110 -0.70 -5.78 2.24
CA ALA A 110 0.36 -6.21 3.15
C ALA A 110 -0.17 -7.18 4.24
N LEU A 111 -1.35 -6.91 4.80
CA LEU A 111 -2.01 -7.81 5.75
C LEU A 111 -2.42 -9.13 5.11
N ASP A 112 -2.91 -9.10 3.87
CA ASP A 112 -3.26 -10.31 3.11
C ASP A 112 -2.01 -11.17 2.82
N TYR A 113 -0.91 -10.54 2.39
CA TYR A 113 0.37 -11.22 2.22
C TYR A 113 0.90 -11.79 3.55
N ARG A 114 0.80 -11.05 4.68
CA ARG A 114 1.17 -11.56 6.01
C ARG A 114 0.36 -12.81 6.38
N ARG A 115 -0.96 -12.81 6.13
CA ARG A 115 -1.82 -14.00 6.33
C ARG A 115 -1.42 -15.17 5.44
N PHE A 116 -1.00 -14.89 4.21
CA PHE A 116 -0.46 -15.90 3.31
C PHE A 116 0.84 -16.50 3.85
N CYS A 117 1.78 -15.68 4.32
CA CYS A 117 3.03 -16.14 4.92
C CYS A 117 2.80 -17.05 6.13
N GLN A 118 1.82 -16.73 6.98
CA GLN A 118 1.48 -17.55 8.15
C GLN A 118 0.97 -18.95 7.80
N LYS A 119 0.36 -19.10 6.62
CA LYS A 119 -0.17 -20.38 6.12
C LYS A 119 0.81 -21.10 5.18
N PHE A 120 1.85 -20.43 4.75
CA PHE A 120 2.88 -20.98 3.89
C PHE A 120 3.77 -21.91 4.69
N GLY A 121 4.29 -22.99 4.06
CA GLY A 121 5.18 -23.94 4.75
C GLY A 121 6.47 -23.26 5.25
N HIS A 122 7.14 -23.90 6.21
CA HIS A 122 8.32 -23.36 6.88
C HIS A 122 9.63 -23.51 6.10
N GLU A 123 9.64 -24.16 4.94
CA GLU A 123 10.85 -24.44 4.17
C GLU A 123 11.53 -23.17 3.63
N ARG A 124 10.75 -22.16 3.27
CA ARG A 124 11.24 -20.85 2.84
C ARG A 124 10.19 -19.76 3.06
N LYS A 125 10.62 -18.50 3.10
CA LYS A 125 9.69 -17.36 3.05
C LYS A 125 9.00 -17.32 1.68
N PRO A 126 7.69 -16.99 1.59
CA PRO A 126 7.01 -16.78 0.30
C PRO A 126 7.67 -15.65 -0.48
N ARG A 127 7.73 -15.81 -1.80
CA ARG A 127 8.28 -14.79 -2.69
C ARG A 127 7.18 -13.85 -3.16
N LEU A 128 7.45 -12.56 -3.08
CA LEU A 128 6.52 -11.48 -3.41
C LEU A 128 7.06 -10.62 -4.56
N LEU A 129 6.20 -10.34 -5.54
CA LEU A 129 6.42 -9.28 -6.51
C LEU A 129 5.32 -8.23 -6.35
N PHE A 130 5.70 -7.02 -6.00
CA PHE A 130 4.81 -5.86 -5.96
C PHE A 130 5.15 -4.94 -7.13
N VAL A 131 4.17 -4.65 -7.97
CA VAL A 131 4.38 -3.82 -9.17
C VAL A 131 3.48 -2.59 -9.12
N ALA A 132 4.09 -1.44 -9.36
CA ALA A 132 3.39 -0.17 -9.52
C ALA A 132 3.98 0.64 -10.68
N HIS A 133 3.27 1.71 -11.06
CA HIS A 133 3.73 2.58 -12.14
C HIS A 133 4.73 3.64 -11.67
N ARG A 134 4.55 4.18 -10.44
CA ARG A 134 5.33 5.30 -9.90
C ARG A 134 6.27 4.85 -8.78
N GLU A 135 7.49 5.39 -8.80
CA GLU A 135 8.52 5.09 -7.81
C GLU A 135 8.13 5.49 -6.39
N GLU A 136 7.52 6.67 -6.23
CA GLU A 136 7.09 7.18 -4.92
C GLU A 136 6.08 6.23 -4.26
N LEU A 137 5.16 5.65 -5.06
CA LEU A 137 4.19 4.67 -4.58
C LEU A 137 4.88 3.37 -4.14
N LEU A 138 5.94 2.95 -4.83
CA LEU A 138 6.71 1.77 -4.46
C LEU A 138 7.45 1.96 -3.14
N GLN A 139 8.08 3.13 -2.92
CA GLN A 139 8.75 3.45 -1.67
C GLN A 139 7.77 3.47 -0.48
N GLN A 140 6.60 4.10 -0.66
CA GLN A 140 5.53 4.12 0.35
C GLN A 140 4.98 2.71 0.62
N SER A 141 4.80 1.92 -0.44
CA SER A 141 4.30 0.55 -0.31
C SER A 141 5.31 -0.34 0.42
N LEU A 142 6.60 -0.24 0.09
CA LEU A 142 7.65 -0.97 0.79
C LEU A 142 7.70 -0.60 2.28
N ALA A 143 7.62 0.70 2.61
CA ALA A 143 7.57 1.15 4.00
C ALA A 143 6.35 0.58 4.75
N THR A 144 5.18 0.55 4.10
CA THR A 144 3.96 -0.06 4.64
C THR A 144 4.15 -1.56 4.89
N PHE A 145 4.73 -2.27 3.93
CA PHE A 145 5.02 -3.71 4.09
C PHE A 145 6.00 -3.97 5.23
N ARG A 146 7.08 -3.20 5.34
CA ARG A 146 8.04 -3.29 6.45
C ARG A 146 7.35 -3.14 7.80
N SER A 147 6.46 -2.16 7.91
CA SER A 147 5.69 -1.94 9.14
C SER A 147 4.72 -3.08 9.45
N VAL A 148 3.96 -3.58 8.45
CA VAL A 148 3.01 -4.69 8.63
C VAL A 148 3.73 -6.00 8.93
N MET A 149 4.85 -6.27 8.25
CA MET A 149 5.66 -7.48 8.45
C MET A 149 6.53 -7.40 9.71
N ARG A 150 6.67 -6.22 10.30
CA ARG A 150 7.57 -5.94 11.45
C ARG A 150 9.03 -6.27 11.16
N ASP A 151 9.44 -6.05 9.91
CA ASP A 151 10.77 -6.37 9.43
C ASP A 151 11.31 -5.17 8.65
N PRO A 152 12.20 -4.35 9.22
CA PRO A 152 12.77 -3.18 8.55
C PRO A 152 13.64 -3.56 7.34
N THR A 153 14.08 -4.81 7.28
CA THR A 153 14.91 -5.33 6.18
C THR A 153 14.06 -5.98 5.07
N PHE A 154 12.71 -6.03 5.26
CA PHE A 154 11.83 -6.66 4.30
C PHE A 154 11.88 -5.95 2.95
N GLY A 155 12.10 -6.72 1.90
CA GLY A 155 11.95 -6.32 0.52
C GLY A 155 12.98 -5.34 -0.02
N SER A 156 13.17 -5.37 -1.33
CA SER A 156 14.07 -4.51 -2.09
C SER A 156 13.32 -3.78 -3.20
N LEU A 157 13.81 -2.58 -3.57
CA LEU A 157 13.27 -1.79 -4.67
C LEU A 157 14.00 -2.10 -5.98
N LEU A 158 13.26 -2.15 -7.08
CA LEU A 158 13.77 -2.17 -8.45
C LEU A 158 13.20 -0.98 -9.21
N VAL A 159 13.92 0.14 -9.20
CA VAL A 159 13.53 1.41 -9.83
C VAL A 159 14.70 2.00 -10.61
N GLY A 160 14.44 2.55 -11.79
CA GLY A 160 15.48 3.11 -12.64
C GLY A 160 16.43 2.06 -13.23
N ARG A 161 17.45 2.54 -13.96
CA ARG A 161 18.40 1.67 -14.67
C ARG A 161 19.57 1.17 -13.82
N GLU A 162 19.97 1.94 -12.81
CA GLU A 162 21.19 1.68 -12.03
C GLU A 162 20.93 0.95 -10.71
N ASN A 163 19.69 0.85 -10.28
CA ASN A 163 19.33 0.20 -9.03
C ASN A 163 19.39 -1.33 -9.20
N HIS A 164 20.25 -1.98 -8.42
CA HIS A 164 20.34 -3.42 -8.31
C HIS A 164 19.79 -3.83 -6.93
N PRO A 165 18.65 -4.56 -6.87
CA PRO A 165 18.09 -4.98 -5.61
C PRO A 165 19.00 -5.99 -4.91
N GLU A 166 19.13 -5.86 -3.58
CA GLU A 166 19.91 -6.80 -2.75
C GLU A 166 19.32 -8.22 -2.77
N THR A 167 17.98 -8.28 -2.87
CA THR A 167 17.24 -9.53 -3.00
C THR A 167 16.11 -9.36 -3.99
N ILE A 168 15.76 -10.44 -4.68
CA ILE A 168 14.61 -10.51 -5.60
C ILE A 168 13.44 -11.30 -5.00
N ASP A 169 13.60 -11.86 -3.81
CA ASP A 169 12.56 -12.71 -3.19
C ASP A 169 11.34 -11.91 -2.75
N GLN A 170 11.53 -10.68 -2.25
CA GLN A 170 10.45 -9.74 -1.97
C GLN A 170 10.77 -8.45 -2.73
N LEU A 171 10.32 -8.36 -3.98
CA LEU A 171 10.67 -7.30 -4.91
C LEU A 171 9.55 -6.30 -5.10
N PHE A 172 9.86 -5.02 -4.97
CA PHE A 172 9.00 -3.88 -5.28
C PHE A 172 9.54 -3.21 -6.55
N ALA A 173 8.87 -3.37 -7.67
CA ALA A 173 9.38 -2.97 -8.97
C ALA A 173 8.46 -1.98 -9.69
N SER A 174 9.05 -0.97 -10.34
CA SER A 174 8.31 -0.22 -11.34
C SER A 174 8.15 -1.08 -12.60
N ILE A 175 6.99 -1.00 -13.25
CA ILE A 175 6.73 -1.78 -14.46
C ILE A 175 7.75 -1.44 -15.56
N GLN A 176 8.19 -0.19 -15.62
CA GLN A 176 9.20 0.28 -16.58
C GLN A 176 10.57 -0.34 -16.32
N SER A 177 11.00 -0.40 -15.03
CA SER A 177 12.29 -1.02 -14.66
C SER A 177 12.25 -2.52 -14.88
N PHE A 178 11.11 -3.15 -14.58
CA PHE A 178 10.90 -4.57 -14.83
C PHE A 178 11.08 -4.94 -16.30
N GLN A 179 10.52 -4.12 -17.22
CA GLN A 179 10.66 -4.33 -18.66
C GLN A 179 12.05 -3.99 -19.18
N SER A 180 12.58 -2.81 -18.81
CA SER A 180 13.86 -2.32 -19.35
C SER A 180 15.04 -3.23 -19.00
N LYS A 181 14.93 -4.00 -17.93
CA LYS A 181 15.94 -4.96 -17.48
C LYS A 181 15.70 -6.39 -17.98
N ASP A 182 14.72 -6.59 -18.86
CA ASP A 182 14.37 -7.94 -19.34
C ASP A 182 14.24 -8.94 -18.16
N PHE A 183 13.54 -8.51 -17.08
CA PHE A 183 13.59 -9.19 -15.79
C PHE A 183 13.17 -10.65 -15.87
N THR A 184 12.29 -11.00 -16.81
CA THR A 184 11.89 -12.38 -17.08
C THR A 184 13.06 -13.28 -17.51
N LYS A 185 14.10 -12.70 -18.11
CA LYS A 185 15.34 -13.46 -18.44
C LYS A 185 16.22 -13.68 -17.23
N HIS A 186 16.18 -12.75 -16.24
CA HIS A 186 16.94 -12.89 -15.00
C HIS A 186 16.24 -13.83 -14.02
N VAL A 187 14.92 -13.92 -14.09
CA VAL A 187 14.08 -14.81 -13.26
C VAL A 187 13.19 -15.65 -14.20
N PRO A 188 13.78 -16.67 -14.86
CA PRO A 188 13.09 -17.45 -15.89
C PRO A 188 12.07 -18.46 -15.34
N ASP A 189 12.05 -18.71 -14.02
CA ASP A 189 11.06 -19.57 -13.40
C ASP A 189 9.70 -18.87 -13.32
N LYS A 190 8.72 -19.37 -14.05
CA LYS A 190 7.35 -18.84 -14.06
C LYS A 190 6.67 -18.89 -12.71
N ASN A 191 7.04 -19.84 -11.87
CA ASN A 191 6.50 -20.04 -10.53
C ASN A 191 7.38 -19.39 -9.43
N TYR A 192 8.34 -18.54 -9.81
CA TYR A 192 9.27 -17.96 -8.88
C TYR A 192 8.55 -17.17 -7.78
N TYR A 193 7.57 -16.33 -8.15
CA TYR A 193 6.78 -15.56 -7.21
C TYR A 193 5.53 -16.30 -6.78
N ASP A 194 5.38 -16.50 -5.47
CA ASP A 194 4.18 -17.12 -4.88
C ASP A 194 3.00 -16.15 -4.82
N PHE A 195 3.30 -14.86 -4.66
CA PHE A 195 2.32 -13.80 -4.52
C PHE A 195 2.70 -12.61 -5.41
N ILE A 196 1.80 -12.19 -6.30
CA ILE A 196 2.00 -11.00 -7.14
C ILE A 196 0.92 -9.99 -6.80
N ILE A 197 1.33 -8.74 -6.57
CA ILE A 197 0.45 -7.59 -6.35
C ILE A 197 0.67 -6.58 -7.47
N ILE A 198 -0.42 -6.16 -8.09
CA ILE A 198 -0.41 -5.08 -9.09
C ILE A 198 -1.20 -3.91 -8.52
N ASP A 199 -0.51 -2.82 -8.26
CA ASP A 199 -1.15 -1.55 -7.92
C ASP A 199 -1.61 -0.81 -9.18
N GLU A 200 -2.66 -0.01 -9.05
CA GLU A 200 -3.30 0.67 -10.19
C GLU A 200 -3.69 -0.30 -11.31
N PHE A 201 -4.37 -1.40 -10.96
CA PHE A 201 -4.70 -2.51 -11.86
C PHE A 201 -5.50 -2.10 -13.09
N HIS A 202 -6.10 -0.90 -13.12
CA HIS A 202 -6.73 -0.36 -14.31
C HIS A 202 -5.76 -0.14 -15.50
N HIS A 203 -4.44 -0.12 -15.23
CA HIS A 203 -3.40 -0.15 -16.26
C HIS A 203 -3.05 -1.56 -16.76
N ALA A 204 -3.65 -2.62 -16.21
CA ALA A 204 -3.31 -4.01 -16.56
C ALA A 204 -3.51 -4.36 -18.05
N ALA A 205 -4.30 -3.57 -18.78
CA ALA A 205 -4.46 -3.72 -20.22
C ALA A 205 -3.22 -3.30 -21.06
N ALA A 206 -2.32 -2.51 -20.50
CA ALA A 206 -1.13 -2.08 -21.20
C ALA A 206 -0.21 -3.29 -21.52
N PRO A 207 0.46 -3.30 -22.70
CA PRO A 207 1.31 -4.42 -23.13
C PRO A 207 2.37 -4.81 -22.08
N SER A 208 2.87 -3.83 -21.33
CA SER A 208 3.84 -4.02 -20.26
C SER A 208 3.33 -4.94 -19.14
N TYR A 209 2.11 -4.71 -18.66
CA TYR A 209 1.50 -5.54 -17.64
C TYR A 209 1.07 -6.90 -18.21
N GLN A 210 0.57 -6.93 -19.44
CA GLN A 210 0.17 -8.18 -20.10
C GLN A 210 1.36 -9.14 -20.25
N SER A 211 2.54 -8.64 -20.60
CA SER A 211 3.77 -9.44 -20.68
C SER A 211 4.10 -10.08 -19.34
N LEU A 212 4.02 -9.33 -18.22
CA LEU A 212 4.27 -9.84 -16.89
C LEU A 212 3.21 -10.86 -16.47
N LEU A 213 1.92 -10.52 -16.63
CA LEU A 213 0.79 -11.35 -16.21
C LEU A 213 0.65 -12.65 -17.01
N SER A 214 1.11 -12.68 -18.26
CA SER A 214 1.15 -13.88 -19.09
C SER A 214 2.35 -14.78 -18.82
N TYR A 215 3.41 -14.21 -18.24
CA TYR A 215 4.65 -14.95 -17.99
C TYR A 215 4.63 -15.68 -16.64
N TYR A 216 4.30 -14.96 -15.54
CA TYR A 216 4.33 -15.54 -14.20
C TYR A 216 3.01 -16.22 -13.82
N GLU A 217 3.13 -17.34 -13.13
CA GLU A 217 2.02 -18.18 -12.64
C GLU A 217 2.04 -18.21 -11.09
N PRO A 218 1.70 -17.11 -10.41
CA PRO A 218 1.73 -17.05 -8.95
C PRO A 218 0.61 -17.89 -8.32
N LYS A 219 0.80 -18.31 -7.07
CA LYS A 219 -0.27 -18.91 -6.27
C LYS A 219 -1.40 -17.92 -5.99
N ILE A 220 -1.07 -16.65 -5.80
CA ILE A 220 -2.04 -15.58 -5.61
C ILE A 220 -1.65 -14.38 -6.49
N LEU A 221 -2.63 -13.88 -7.24
CA LEU A 221 -2.57 -12.60 -7.93
C LEU A 221 -3.58 -11.65 -7.32
N LEU A 222 -3.11 -10.51 -6.80
CA LEU A 222 -3.94 -9.46 -6.21
C LEU A 222 -3.79 -8.16 -7.01
N GLY A 223 -4.86 -7.76 -7.69
CA GLY A 223 -4.97 -6.43 -8.28
C GLY A 223 -5.55 -5.44 -7.28
N MET A 224 -5.08 -4.20 -7.30
CA MET A 224 -5.64 -3.10 -6.52
C MET A 224 -5.93 -1.92 -7.42
N THR A 225 -7.09 -1.31 -7.30
CA THR A 225 -7.43 -0.09 -8.07
C THR A 225 -8.44 0.78 -7.32
N ALA A 226 -8.42 2.08 -7.61
CA ALA A 226 -9.49 2.98 -7.17
C ALA A 226 -10.64 3.03 -8.19
N ILE A 227 -10.39 2.64 -9.43
CA ILE A 227 -11.31 2.74 -10.55
C ILE A 227 -11.72 1.34 -11.00
N PRO A 228 -13.03 1.00 -11.03
CA PRO A 228 -13.49 -0.32 -11.45
C PRO A 228 -13.43 -0.55 -12.97
N GLU A 229 -13.16 0.49 -13.73
CA GLU A 229 -13.09 0.46 -15.20
C GLU A 229 -11.64 0.56 -15.68
N ARG A 230 -11.36 -0.12 -16.77
CA ARG A 230 -10.06 -0.03 -17.46
C ARG A 230 -9.99 1.25 -18.27
N MET A 231 -8.77 1.70 -18.61
CA MET A 231 -8.58 2.87 -19.48
C MET A 231 -9.19 2.72 -20.88
N ASP A 232 -9.48 1.47 -21.31
CA ASP A 232 -10.18 1.17 -22.56
C ASP A 232 -11.71 1.10 -22.43
N GLY A 233 -12.25 1.53 -21.28
CA GLY A 233 -13.69 1.54 -20.97
C GLY A 233 -14.29 0.15 -20.69
N LYS A 234 -13.46 -0.90 -20.62
CA LYS A 234 -13.93 -2.26 -20.30
C LYS A 234 -13.82 -2.53 -18.80
N SER A 235 -14.66 -3.41 -18.28
CA SER A 235 -14.56 -3.86 -16.89
C SER A 235 -13.22 -4.55 -16.59
N VAL A 236 -12.66 -4.30 -15.42
CA VAL A 236 -11.45 -4.98 -14.91
C VAL A 236 -11.73 -6.41 -14.44
N LEU A 237 -13.01 -6.82 -14.38
CA LEU A 237 -13.47 -8.09 -13.82
C LEU A 237 -13.12 -9.39 -14.60
N PRO A 238 -12.69 -9.39 -15.87
CA PRO A 238 -12.34 -10.65 -16.58
C PRO A 238 -10.97 -11.23 -16.25
N TYR A 239 -10.19 -10.68 -15.33
CA TYR A 239 -8.85 -11.18 -15.01
C TYR A 239 -8.77 -11.97 -13.71
#